data_71147c2dcc866a752336498580975e78
#
_entry.id   71147c2dcc866a752336498580975e78
#
_cell.length_a   1.000
_cell.length_b   1.000
_cell.length_c   1.000
_cell.angle_alpha   90.00
_cell.angle_beta   90.00
_cell.angle_gamma   90.00
#
_symmetry.space_group_name_H-M   'P 1'
#
loop_
_entity.id
_entity.type
_entity.pdbx_description
1 polymer ?
#
loop_
_entity_poly.entity_id
_entity_poly.type
_entity_poly.pdbx_seq_one_letter_code
_entity_poly.pdbx_strand_id
1 'polypeptide(L)'
;MGNQLRMSSTAQFSGFDVSHKPEDFSAIRSTAKELWPDAADWDGGKMTAGLRPMTPDGPPIIGKGKKHQNLYYNTGHGHMGWTMASGSSAALVDIIAGRTPEIAMDPFVVRSYRK
;
A
#
# COMPACT_ATOMS: atom_id res chain seq x y z
N MET A 1 7.48 6.40 -15.76
CA MET A 1 6.09 6.25 -16.24
C MET A 1 5.92 6.77 -17.67
N GLY A 2 6.88 7.50 -18.23
CA GLY A 2 6.86 7.98 -19.62
C GLY A 2 5.60 8.84 -19.90
N ASN A 3 4.93 8.57 -21.00
CA ASN A 3 3.73 9.28 -21.45
C ASN A 3 2.42 8.58 -21.01
N GLN A 4 2.39 7.94 -19.86
CA GLN A 4 1.19 7.26 -19.34
C GLN A 4 0.56 8.08 -18.22
N LEU A 5 -0.76 8.29 -18.31
CA LEU A 5 -1.58 8.76 -17.20
C LEU A 5 -2.07 7.55 -16.41
N ARG A 6 -1.85 7.57 -15.09
CA ARG A 6 -2.38 6.56 -14.17
C ARG A 6 -3.35 7.20 -13.20
N MET A 7 -4.52 6.62 -13.09
CA MET A 7 -5.55 7.04 -12.16
C MET A 7 -5.86 5.91 -11.16
N SER A 8 -6.13 6.27 -9.91
CA SER A 8 -6.57 5.35 -8.87
C SER A 8 -7.99 5.70 -8.46
N SER A 9 -8.83 4.69 -8.34
CA SER A 9 -10.24 4.82 -8.04
C SER A 9 -10.59 4.23 -6.66
N THR A 10 -11.62 3.42 -6.61
CA THR A 10 -12.22 2.83 -5.43
C THR A 10 -11.31 1.84 -4.69
N ALA A 11 -11.51 1.75 -3.38
CA ALA A 11 -11.03 0.63 -2.56
C ALA A 11 -12.24 -0.25 -2.20
N GLN A 12 -12.11 -1.55 -2.43
CA GLN A 12 -13.14 -2.55 -2.13
C GLN A 12 -12.65 -3.48 -1.02
N PHE A 13 -13.54 -3.86 -0.12
CA PHE A 13 -13.27 -4.85 0.93
C PHE A 13 -13.85 -6.21 0.51
N SER A 14 -13.18 -6.85 -0.45
CA SER A 14 -13.61 -8.09 -1.09
C SER A 14 -12.74 -9.32 -0.76
N GLY A 15 -11.99 -9.27 0.34
CA GLY A 15 -11.04 -10.31 0.69
C GLY A 15 -9.88 -10.37 -0.31
N PHE A 16 -9.69 -11.51 -0.94
CA PHE A 16 -8.64 -11.73 -1.95
C PHE A 16 -9.16 -11.66 -3.39
N ASP A 17 -10.41 -11.25 -3.59
CA ASP A 17 -10.98 -11.08 -4.92
C ASP A 17 -10.41 -9.81 -5.59
N VAL A 18 -9.79 -9.98 -6.75
CA VAL A 18 -9.25 -8.92 -7.61
C VAL A 18 -10.06 -8.73 -8.89
N SER A 19 -11.22 -9.37 -8.98
CA SER A 19 -12.13 -9.13 -10.09
C SER A 19 -12.60 -7.68 -10.11
N HIS A 20 -12.86 -7.15 -11.28
CA HIS A 20 -13.32 -5.79 -11.46
C HIS A 20 -14.20 -5.69 -12.69
N LYS A 21 -15.07 -4.68 -12.71
CA LYS A 21 -15.97 -4.38 -13.83
C LYS A 21 -15.65 -2.99 -14.38
N PRO A 22 -15.98 -2.71 -15.64
CA PRO A 22 -15.80 -1.37 -16.22
C PRO A 22 -16.46 -0.25 -15.40
N GLU A 23 -17.58 -0.55 -14.76
CA GLU A 23 -18.36 0.39 -13.94
C GLU A 23 -17.58 0.87 -12.72
N ASP A 24 -16.69 0.05 -12.16
CA ASP A 24 -15.83 0.40 -10.98
C ASP A 24 -14.91 1.58 -11.28
N PHE A 25 -14.62 1.84 -12.55
CA PHE A 25 -13.71 2.89 -13.02
C PHE A 25 -14.45 4.05 -13.72
N SER A 26 -15.75 3.94 -13.96
CA SER A 26 -16.50 4.90 -14.76
C SER A 26 -16.48 6.31 -14.18
N ALA A 27 -16.69 6.45 -12.87
CA ALA A 27 -16.73 7.74 -12.19
C ALA A 27 -15.39 8.49 -12.29
N ILE A 28 -14.27 7.85 -11.96
CA ILE A 28 -12.97 8.50 -12.04
C ILE A 28 -12.59 8.85 -13.48
N ARG A 29 -12.95 8.01 -14.45
CA ARG A 29 -12.70 8.27 -15.86
C ARG A 29 -13.50 9.46 -16.36
N SER A 30 -14.81 9.55 -16.07
CA SER A 30 -15.64 10.67 -16.49
C SER A 30 -15.20 11.99 -15.88
N THR A 31 -14.91 12.01 -14.57
CA THR A 31 -14.41 13.21 -13.90
C THR A 31 -13.06 13.67 -14.45
N ALA A 32 -12.13 12.76 -14.68
CA ALA A 32 -10.83 13.11 -15.22
C ALA A 32 -10.90 13.58 -16.66
N LYS A 33 -11.77 12.97 -17.50
CA LYS A 33 -12.01 13.41 -18.87
C LYS A 33 -12.64 14.80 -18.93
N GLU A 34 -13.53 15.12 -18.01
CA GLU A 34 -14.14 16.44 -17.89
C GLU A 34 -13.12 17.53 -17.52
N LEU A 35 -12.25 17.23 -16.53
CA LEU A 35 -11.25 18.17 -16.05
C LEU A 35 -10.08 18.35 -17.01
N TRP A 36 -9.69 17.31 -17.73
CA TRP A 36 -8.52 17.29 -18.60
C TRP A 36 -8.79 16.51 -19.90
N PRO A 37 -9.63 17.03 -20.80
CA PRO A 37 -10.09 16.31 -21.98
C PRO A 37 -8.94 15.81 -22.88
N ASP A 38 -7.87 16.59 -22.98
CA ASP A 38 -6.72 16.31 -23.87
C ASP A 38 -5.57 15.56 -23.17
N ALA A 39 -5.74 15.13 -21.90
CA ALA A 39 -4.64 14.54 -21.13
C ALA A 39 -4.32 13.09 -21.50
N ALA A 40 -5.25 12.38 -22.14
CA ALA A 40 -5.06 10.97 -22.48
C ALA A 40 -5.99 10.51 -23.60
N ASP A 41 -5.67 9.39 -24.21
CA ASP A 41 -6.63 8.61 -25.00
C ASP A 41 -7.65 7.95 -24.03
N TRP A 42 -8.81 8.55 -23.92
CA TRP A 42 -9.85 8.13 -22.98
C TRP A 42 -10.58 6.84 -23.41
N ASP A 43 -10.41 6.39 -24.63
CA ASP A 43 -11.06 5.19 -25.16
C ASP A 43 -10.15 3.95 -25.05
N GLY A 44 -8.84 4.15 -24.86
CA GLY A 44 -7.80 3.13 -24.87
C GLY A 44 -7.18 2.79 -23.50
N GLY A 45 -7.81 2.97 -22.38
CA GLY A 45 -7.22 2.70 -21.05
C GLY A 45 -7.20 1.22 -20.67
N LYS A 46 -6.17 0.76 -19.93
CA LYS A 46 -6.14 -0.56 -19.29
C LYS A 46 -6.61 -0.46 -17.84
N MET A 47 -7.67 -1.16 -17.51
CA MET A 47 -8.16 -1.29 -16.14
C MET A 47 -7.44 -2.41 -15.42
N THR A 48 -7.07 -2.18 -14.17
CA THR A 48 -6.39 -3.18 -13.34
C THR A 48 -6.83 -3.04 -11.88
N ALA A 49 -6.91 -4.17 -11.18
CA ALA A 49 -7.09 -4.23 -9.75
C ALA A 49 -5.91 -4.97 -9.11
N GLY A 50 -5.70 -4.76 -7.82
CA GLY A 50 -4.64 -5.43 -7.07
C GLY A 50 -4.90 -5.37 -5.57
N LEU A 51 -4.35 -6.32 -4.85
CA LEU A 51 -4.49 -6.37 -3.39
C LEU A 51 -3.61 -5.31 -2.73
N ARG A 52 -4.18 -4.60 -1.77
CA ARG A 52 -3.46 -3.64 -0.94
C ARG A 52 -3.04 -4.31 0.37
N PRO A 53 -1.74 -4.38 0.69
CA PRO A 53 -1.27 -5.04 1.91
C PRO A 53 -1.58 -4.16 3.13
N MET A 54 -2.73 -4.36 3.75
CA MET A 54 -3.19 -3.64 4.92
C MET A 54 -3.18 -4.54 6.15
N THR A 55 -2.87 -3.96 7.31
CA THR A 55 -3.11 -4.58 8.61
C THR A 55 -4.53 -4.27 9.07
N PRO A 56 -5.18 -5.15 9.86
CA PRO A 56 -6.53 -4.92 10.34
C PRO A 56 -6.70 -3.68 11.23
N ASP A 57 -5.62 -3.25 11.89
CA ASP A 57 -5.59 -2.12 12.83
C ASP A 57 -4.95 -0.85 12.27
N GLY A 58 -4.48 -0.87 11.01
CA GLY A 58 -3.94 0.28 10.30
C GLY A 58 -2.41 0.40 10.29
N PRO A 59 -1.69 0.46 11.41
CA PRO A 59 -0.23 0.61 11.41
C PRO A 59 0.47 -0.57 10.74
N PRO A 60 1.55 -0.34 9.96
CA PRO A 60 2.35 -1.42 9.38
C PRO A 60 3.02 -2.28 10.45
N ILE A 61 3.56 -3.43 10.04
CA ILE A 61 4.38 -4.29 10.87
C ILE A 61 5.84 -4.07 10.47
N ILE A 62 6.63 -3.52 11.39
CA ILE A 62 8.05 -3.25 11.20
C ILE A 62 8.80 -3.83 12.39
N GLY A 63 9.73 -4.75 12.17
CA GLY A 63 10.54 -5.27 13.25
C GLY A 63 10.80 -6.76 13.19
N LYS A 64 11.40 -7.28 14.29
CA LYS A 64 11.82 -8.68 14.40
C LYS A 64 10.64 -9.62 14.61
N GLY A 65 10.67 -10.76 13.94
CA GLY A 65 9.71 -11.84 14.15
C GLY A 65 9.86 -12.49 15.54
N LYS A 66 8.75 -13.01 16.07
CA LYS A 66 8.74 -13.66 17.41
C LYS A 66 9.24 -15.10 17.38
N LYS A 67 9.03 -15.81 16.27
CA LYS A 67 9.32 -17.26 16.18
C LYS A 67 10.73 -17.59 15.67
N HIS A 68 11.29 -16.72 14.83
CA HIS A 68 12.59 -16.95 14.20
C HIS A 68 13.52 -15.76 14.46
N GLN A 69 14.74 -16.04 14.88
CA GLN A 69 15.69 -14.98 15.30
C GLN A 69 16.19 -14.12 14.14
N ASN A 70 16.18 -14.65 12.92
CA ASN A 70 16.67 -14.00 11.70
C ASN A 70 15.56 -13.56 10.74
N LEU A 71 14.32 -13.53 11.21
CA LEU A 71 13.17 -13.08 10.41
C LEU A 71 12.75 -11.67 10.85
N TYR A 72 12.68 -10.78 9.89
CA TYR A 72 12.24 -9.40 10.09
C TYR A 72 11.12 -9.08 9.12
N TYR A 73 10.22 -8.19 9.53
CA TYR A 73 9.05 -7.75 8.76
C TYR A 73 9.15 -6.26 8.46
N ASN A 74 8.74 -5.88 7.25
CA ASN A 74 8.48 -4.51 6.84
C ASN A 74 7.31 -4.56 5.85
N THR A 75 6.08 -4.59 6.36
CA THR A 75 4.88 -4.90 5.56
C THR A 75 3.63 -4.24 6.13
N GLY A 76 2.54 -4.28 5.37
CA GLY A 76 1.24 -3.81 5.84
C GLY A 76 1.05 -2.28 5.77
N HIS A 77 1.80 -1.58 4.93
CA HIS A 77 1.78 -0.11 4.82
C HIS A 77 0.53 0.47 4.13
N GLY A 78 -0.40 -0.37 3.67
CA GLY A 78 -1.62 0.07 3.02
C GLY A 78 -1.33 0.94 1.78
N HIS A 79 -1.97 2.11 1.72
CA HIS A 79 -1.77 3.07 0.64
C HIS A 79 -0.56 3.99 0.84
N MET A 80 0.08 3.95 2.03
CA MET A 80 1.18 4.83 2.39
C MET A 80 2.56 4.21 2.15
N GLY A 81 2.65 3.03 1.53
CA GLY A 81 3.91 2.29 1.39
C GLY A 81 5.03 3.08 0.74
N TRP A 82 4.75 3.83 -0.31
CA TRP A 82 5.74 4.69 -0.95
C TRP A 82 6.22 5.81 -0.04
N THR A 83 5.29 6.53 0.58
CA THR A 83 5.57 7.65 1.48
C THR A 83 6.38 7.23 2.70
N MET A 84 6.07 6.06 3.26
CA MET A 84 6.73 5.53 4.46
C MET A 84 8.01 4.74 4.17
N ALA A 85 8.35 4.48 2.91
CA ALA A 85 9.41 3.54 2.53
C ALA A 85 10.77 3.88 3.17
N SER A 86 11.21 5.15 3.13
CA SER A 86 12.50 5.57 3.69
C SER A 86 12.52 5.45 5.21
N GLY A 87 11.51 5.97 5.91
CA GLY A 87 11.44 5.91 7.36
C GLY A 87 11.30 4.49 7.91
N SER A 88 10.44 3.67 7.32
CA SER A 88 10.28 2.27 7.73
C SER A 88 11.53 1.43 7.48
N SER A 89 12.25 1.70 6.39
CA SER A 89 13.51 1.02 6.09
C SER A 89 14.62 1.44 7.06
N ALA A 90 14.75 2.72 7.38
CA ALA A 90 15.72 3.22 8.34
C ALA A 90 15.48 2.59 9.73
N ALA A 91 14.24 2.60 10.22
CA ALA A 91 13.88 1.97 11.48
C ALA A 91 14.19 0.47 11.49
N LEU A 92 13.89 -0.24 10.40
CA LEU A 92 14.20 -1.67 10.31
C LEU A 92 15.70 -1.94 10.30
N VAL A 93 16.50 -1.13 9.61
CA VAL A 93 17.98 -1.24 9.61
C VAL A 93 18.53 -1.06 11.02
N ASP A 94 18.02 -0.11 11.80
CA ASP A 94 18.45 0.06 13.19
C ASP A 94 18.12 -1.16 14.06
N ILE A 95 16.90 -1.71 13.90
CA ILE A 95 16.51 -2.94 14.61
C ILE A 95 17.41 -4.13 14.23
N ILE A 96 17.73 -4.32 12.96
CA ILE A 96 18.61 -5.40 12.50
C ILE A 96 20.03 -5.23 13.07
N ALA A 97 20.52 -3.99 13.13
CA ALA A 97 21.84 -3.65 13.63
C ALA A 97 21.91 -3.57 15.18
N GLY A 98 20.81 -3.85 15.89
CA GLY A 98 20.75 -3.75 17.34
C GLY A 98 20.81 -2.32 17.89
N ARG A 99 20.50 -1.32 17.06
CA ARG A 99 20.40 0.09 17.45
C ARG A 99 18.96 0.45 17.82
N THR A 100 18.79 1.51 18.57
CA THR A 100 17.46 2.07 18.86
C THR A 100 17.04 2.96 17.70
N PRO A 101 15.88 2.68 17.04
CA PRO A 101 15.33 3.56 16.02
C PRO A 101 15.01 4.96 16.58
N GLU A 102 15.12 5.97 15.73
CA GLU A 102 14.82 7.36 16.06
C GLU A 102 13.35 7.59 16.43
N ILE A 103 12.45 6.75 15.88
CA ILE A 103 11.01 6.81 16.15
C ILE A 103 10.58 5.72 17.13
N ALA A 104 9.52 5.99 17.92
CA ALA A 104 8.91 4.99 18.80
C ALA A 104 8.31 3.83 17.99
N MET A 105 8.74 2.60 18.29
CA MET A 105 8.36 1.41 17.50
C MET A 105 7.16 0.64 18.05
N ASP A 106 6.64 0.98 19.23
CA ASP A 106 5.55 0.26 19.89
C ASP A 106 4.31 0.01 19.00
N PRO A 107 3.85 0.97 18.17
CA PRO A 107 2.72 0.74 17.28
C PRO A 107 3.00 -0.23 16.12
N PHE A 108 4.28 -0.46 15.81
CA PHE A 108 4.72 -1.18 14.61
C PHE A 108 5.22 -2.59 14.89
N VAL A 109 5.32 -3.01 16.14
CA VAL A 109 5.84 -4.34 16.50
C VAL A 109 4.98 -5.48 15.95
N VAL A 110 5.58 -6.65 15.80
CA VAL A 110 4.87 -7.87 15.39
C VAL A 110 3.82 -8.24 16.45
N ARG A 111 2.57 -8.25 16.04
CA ARG A 111 1.40 -8.48 16.89
C ARG A 111 0.49 -9.57 16.34
N SER A 112 -0.37 -10.14 17.19
CA SER A 112 -1.33 -11.16 16.80
C SER A 112 -2.72 -10.54 16.66
N TYR A 113 -3.42 -10.90 15.60
CA TYR A 113 -4.82 -10.51 15.33
C TYR A 113 -5.81 -11.63 15.64
N ARG A 114 -5.32 -12.78 16.13
CA ARG A 114 -6.22 -13.85 16.58
C ARG A 114 -6.76 -13.51 17.98
N LYS A 115 -8.07 -13.44 18.06
CA LYS A 115 -8.81 -13.58 19.34
C LYS A 115 -8.99 -15.04 19.64
#